data_51baac906b7ffacf98ea92824c9e1af5
#
_entry.id   51baac906b7ffacf98ea92824c9e1af5
#
_cell.length_a   1.000
_cell.length_b   1.000
_cell.length_c   1.000
_cell.angle_alpha   90.00
_cell.angle_beta   90.00
_cell.angle_gamma   90.00
#
_symmetry.space_group_name_H-M   'P 1'
#
loop_
_entity.id
_entity.type
_entity.pdbx_description
1 polymer ?
#
loop_
_entity_poly.entity_id
_entity_poly.type
_entity_poly.pdbx_seq_one_letter_code
_entity_poly.pdbx_strand_id
1 'polypeptide(L)'
;MATTSSFDISTGADLQEVDNAVNQTVKEITQRYDFKGTKCTVDFDRDKAEIRLAADDQFRMDALVDVLQTRMIKRGVPVKNLTVGDVVAGSGESVRRTVTLTQAIAGDIARKITKAIKEQGFKKVQASILGDEVRVSSPSRDELQTVMAFLRGEDFGIELKFGNYRG
;
A
#
# COMPACT_ATOMS: atom_id res chain seq x y z
N MET A 1 -27.81 -16.12 -24.17
CA MET A 1 -26.60 -16.36 -23.35
C MET A 1 -26.53 -15.38 -22.21
N ALA A 2 -26.18 -15.88 -21.03
CA ALA A 2 -25.97 -15.01 -19.90
C ALA A 2 -24.73 -14.17 -20.13
N THR A 3 -24.84 -12.83 -19.93
CA THR A 3 -23.70 -11.93 -19.99
C THR A 3 -22.89 -12.07 -18.71
N THR A 4 -21.59 -12.32 -18.83
CA THR A 4 -20.72 -12.39 -17.68
C THR A 4 -20.22 -10.99 -17.31
N SER A 5 -20.40 -10.64 -16.06
CA SER A 5 -19.84 -9.41 -15.48
C SER A 5 -18.56 -9.73 -14.74
N SER A 6 -17.70 -8.75 -14.61
CA SER A 6 -16.44 -8.93 -13.86
C SER A 6 -15.97 -7.63 -13.23
N PHE A 7 -15.09 -7.76 -12.25
CA PHE A 7 -14.28 -6.67 -11.74
C PHE A 7 -12.86 -7.17 -11.48
N ASP A 8 -11.92 -6.26 -11.41
CA ASP A 8 -10.54 -6.58 -11.10
C ASP A 8 -10.18 -6.05 -9.71
N ILE A 9 -9.44 -6.88 -8.97
CA ILE A 9 -8.89 -6.53 -7.66
C ILE A 9 -7.44 -6.13 -7.90
N SER A 10 -7.07 -4.94 -7.47
CA SER A 10 -5.71 -4.42 -7.56
C SER A 10 -5.29 -3.84 -6.22
N THR A 11 -4.05 -3.39 -6.15
CA THR A 11 -3.52 -2.68 -4.99
C THR A 11 -2.56 -1.59 -5.48
N GLY A 12 -2.13 -0.75 -4.56
CA GLY A 12 -1.14 0.26 -4.84
C GLY A 12 -1.50 1.60 -4.24
N ALA A 13 -0.53 2.50 -4.25
CA ALA A 13 -0.69 3.87 -3.82
C ALA A 13 -0.59 4.79 -5.04
N ASP A 14 -1.27 5.93 -4.98
CA ASP A 14 -1.06 7.00 -5.95
C ASP A 14 0.31 7.63 -5.65
N LEU A 15 1.26 7.44 -6.56
CA LEU A 15 2.63 7.92 -6.36
C LEU A 15 2.71 9.43 -6.28
N GLN A 16 1.79 10.17 -6.91
CA GLN A 16 1.74 11.62 -6.76
C GLN A 16 1.37 12.01 -5.32
N GLU A 17 0.45 11.28 -4.70
CA GLU A 17 0.09 11.52 -3.31
C GLU A 17 1.21 11.14 -2.35
N VAL A 18 1.98 10.10 -2.68
CA VAL A 18 3.20 9.74 -1.94
C VAL A 18 4.20 10.89 -2.03
N ASP A 19 4.41 11.43 -3.22
CA ASP A 19 5.32 12.57 -3.43
C ASP A 19 4.88 13.78 -2.62
N ASN A 20 3.59 14.10 -2.62
CA ASN A 20 3.04 15.18 -1.82
C ASN A 20 3.25 14.96 -0.32
N ALA A 21 3.06 13.73 0.16
CA ALA A 21 3.28 13.38 1.57
C ALA A 21 4.75 13.52 1.95
N VAL A 22 5.67 13.10 1.08
CA VAL A 22 7.12 13.24 1.30
C VAL A 22 7.49 14.72 1.37
N ASN A 23 6.99 15.54 0.44
CA ASN A 23 7.27 16.97 0.44
C ASN A 23 6.74 17.65 1.71
N GLN A 24 5.56 17.26 2.17
CA GLN A 24 4.99 17.79 3.42
C GLN A 24 5.81 17.34 4.63
N THR A 25 6.33 16.11 4.61
CA THR A 25 7.22 15.60 5.66
C THR A 25 8.49 16.45 5.74
N VAL A 26 9.12 16.73 4.60
CA VAL A 26 10.33 17.56 4.54
C VAL A 26 10.04 18.95 5.10
N LYS A 27 8.92 19.56 4.74
CA LYS A 27 8.53 20.87 5.26
C LYS A 27 8.33 20.85 6.77
N GLU A 28 7.66 19.82 7.29
CA GLU A 28 7.41 19.71 8.72
C GLU A 28 8.69 19.55 9.51
N ILE A 29 9.60 18.64 9.11
CA ILE A 29 10.87 18.45 9.84
C ILE A 29 11.77 19.68 9.77
N THR A 30 11.68 20.47 8.69
CA THR A 30 12.44 21.72 8.57
C THR A 30 11.95 22.76 9.58
N GLN A 31 10.67 22.74 9.93
CA GLN A 31 10.05 23.73 10.80
C GLN A 31 9.95 23.29 12.27
N ARG A 32 9.94 21.99 12.55
CA ARG A 32 9.79 21.49 13.92
C ARG A 32 11.05 21.74 14.74
N TYR A 33 10.83 22.17 15.96
CA TYR A 33 11.90 22.47 16.90
C TYR A 33 12.78 21.27 17.21
N ASP A 34 12.18 20.10 17.37
CA ASP A 34 12.89 18.86 17.70
C ASP A 34 13.77 18.33 16.55
N PHE A 35 13.62 18.88 15.33
CA PHE A 35 14.47 18.55 14.18
C PHE A 35 15.49 19.65 13.84
N LYS A 36 15.53 20.73 14.61
CA LYS A 36 16.50 21.80 14.36
C LYS A 36 17.93 21.30 14.53
N GLY A 37 18.79 21.63 13.56
CA GLY A 37 20.19 21.22 13.59
C GLY A 37 20.42 19.75 13.27
N THR A 38 19.38 18.99 12.95
CA THR A 38 19.52 17.60 12.56
C THR A 38 19.84 17.47 11.07
N LYS A 39 20.38 16.28 10.68
CA LYS A 39 20.67 15.95 9.29
C LYS A 39 19.67 14.90 8.78
N CYS A 40 18.41 15.01 9.19
CA CYS A 40 17.37 14.10 8.74
C CYS A 40 17.00 14.36 7.29
N THR A 41 16.89 13.29 6.49
CA THR A 41 16.53 13.37 5.07
C THR A 41 15.46 12.35 4.73
N VAL A 42 14.65 12.70 3.75
CA VAL A 42 13.61 11.83 3.18
C VAL A 42 13.75 11.92 1.66
N ASP A 43 14.01 10.79 1.02
CA ASP A 43 14.21 10.71 -0.44
C ASP A 43 13.27 9.68 -1.03
N PHE A 44 12.41 10.09 -1.96
CA PHE A 44 11.45 9.22 -2.61
C PHE A 44 11.93 8.82 -4.01
N ASP A 45 12.20 7.53 -4.20
CA ASP A 45 12.53 6.95 -5.49
C ASP A 45 11.24 6.36 -6.09
N ARG A 46 10.63 7.10 -7.03
CA ARG A 46 9.36 6.68 -7.66
C ARG A 46 9.50 5.39 -8.46
N ASP A 47 10.62 5.23 -9.15
CA ASP A 47 10.84 4.07 -10.02
C ASP A 47 10.89 2.77 -9.23
N LYS A 48 11.49 2.81 -8.05
CA LYS A 48 11.59 1.65 -7.16
C LYS A 48 10.48 1.57 -6.14
N ALA A 49 9.60 2.59 -6.07
CA ALA A 49 8.56 2.70 -5.06
C ALA A 49 9.13 2.56 -3.65
N GLU A 50 10.21 3.29 -3.37
CA GLU A 50 10.93 3.29 -2.10
C GLU A 50 11.10 4.68 -1.55
N ILE A 51 11.01 4.81 -0.22
CA ILE A 51 11.33 6.05 0.48
C ILE A 51 12.53 5.75 1.37
N ARG A 52 13.63 6.45 1.13
CA ARG A 52 14.86 6.29 1.92
C ARG A 52 14.93 7.38 2.96
N LEU A 53 15.10 6.95 4.20
CA LEU A 53 15.17 7.84 5.35
C LEU A 53 16.58 7.80 5.94
N ALA A 54 17.08 8.95 6.38
CA ALA A 54 18.30 9.05 7.14
C ALA A 54 18.05 9.99 8.32
N ALA A 55 18.59 9.67 9.47
CA ALA A 55 18.45 10.48 10.67
C ALA A 55 19.73 10.41 11.50
N ASP A 56 19.91 11.37 12.39
CA ASP A 56 21.10 11.48 13.24
C ASP A 56 21.21 10.34 14.23
N ASP A 57 20.08 9.82 14.69
CA ASP A 57 20.01 8.74 15.69
C ASP A 57 18.65 8.03 15.60
N GLN A 58 18.50 6.95 16.38
CA GLN A 58 17.27 6.15 16.43
C GLN A 58 16.06 6.98 16.87
N PHE A 59 16.24 7.85 17.84
CA PHE A 59 15.14 8.67 18.35
C PHE A 59 14.59 9.59 17.25
N ARG A 60 15.46 10.25 16.47
CA ARG A 60 15.04 11.08 15.34
C ARG A 60 14.45 10.26 14.22
N MET A 61 14.98 9.05 13.98
CA MET A 61 14.43 8.15 12.98
C MET A 61 12.99 7.77 13.31
N ASP A 62 12.70 7.42 14.56
CA ASP A 62 11.34 7.06 14.98
C ASP A 62 10.39 8.22 14.80
N ALA A 63 10.82 9.44 15.16
CA ALA A 63 10.03 10.66 14.97
C ALA A 63 9.80 10.95 13.48
N LEU A 64 10.82 10.75 12.65
CA LEU A 64 10.74 10.97 11.20
C LEU A 64 9.74 10.01 10.55
N VAL A 65 9.77 8.74 10.92
CA VAL A 65 8.83 7.72 10.42
C VAL A 65 7.40 8.11 10.83
N ASP A 66 7.21 8.56 12.05
CA ASP A 66 5.89 8.97 12.55
C ASP A 66 5.33 10.15 11.75
N VAL A 67 6.14 11.16 11.48
CA VAL A 67 5.74 12.30 10.65
C VAL A 67 5.35 11.82 9.25
N LEU A 68 6.19 10.99 8.63
CA LEU A 68 5.95 10.46 7.30
C LEU A 68 4.64 9.69 7.23
N GLN A 69 4.40 8.77 8.15
CA GLN A 69 3.17 7.96 8.18
C GLN A 69 1.93 8.84 8.37
N THR A 70 2.00 9.84 9.24
CA THR A 70 0.92 10.78 9.47
C THR A 70 0.56 11.53 8.18
N ARG A 71 1.57 12.00 7.44
CA ARG A 71 1.34 12.70 6.18
C ARG A 71 0.79 11.77 5.10
N MET A 72 1.27 10.51 5.06
CA MET A 72 0.75 9.49 4.15
C MET A 72 -0.74 9.25 4.40
N ILE A 73 -1.14 9.07 5.65
CA ILE A 73 -2.55 8.88 6.02
C ILE A 73 -3.40 10.05 5.57
N LYS A 74 -2.95 11.27 5.82
CA LYS A 74 -3.68 12.49 5.44
C LYS A 74 -3.83 12.65 3.92
N ARG A 75 -2.90 12.09 3.16
CA ARG A 75 -2.96 12.13 1.69
C ARG A 75 -3.65 10.91 1.09
N GLY A 76 -4.23 10.04 1.92
CA GLY A 76 -4.96 8.88 1.45
C GLY A 76 -4.09 7.73 0.97
N VAL A 77 -2.80 7.73 1.31
CA VAL A 77 -1.90 6.61 0.99
C VAL A 77 -2.19 5.47 1.97
N PRO A 78 -2.50 4.25 1.49
CA PRO A 78 -2.83 3.14 2.38
C PRO A 78 -1.62 2.68 3.17
N VAL A 79 -1.71 2.76 4.50
CA VAL A 79 -0.63 2.37 5.42
C VAL A 79 -0.32 0.88 5.30
N LYS A 80 -1.31 0.05 4.98
CA LYS A 80 -1.12 -1.39 4.76
C LYS A 80 -0.13 -1.70 3.65
N ASN A 81 0.03 -0.79 2.69
CA ASN A 81 0.95 -0.96 1.57
C ASN A 81 2.37 -0.46 1.86
N LEU A 82 2.60 0.07 3.07
CA LEU A 82 3.91 0.52 3.50
C LEU A 82 4.60 -0.58 4.29
N THR A 83 5.80 -0.96 3.87
CA THR A 83 6.65 -1.87 4.63
C THR A 83 7.84 -1.07 5.15
N VAL A 84 7.87 -0.87 6.46
CA VAL A 84 8.97 -0.14 7.13
C VAL A 84 10.07 -1.15 7.42
N GLY A 85 11.21 -1.00 6.74
CA GLY A 85 12.34 -1.91 6.89
C GLY A 85 13.09 -1.70 8.20
N ASP A 86 14.13 -2.50 8.41
CA ASP A 86 14.96 -2.39 9.61
C ASP A 86 15.83 -1.15 9.58
N VAL A 87 16.15 -0.64 10.77
CA VAL A 87 17.10 0.45 10.93
C VAL A 87 18.50 -0.12 10.74
N VAL A 88 19.29 0.50 9.87
CA VAL A 88 20.68 0.11 9.62
C VAL A 88 21.60 1.29 9.92
N ALA A 89 22.85 0.97 10.26
CA ALA A 89 23.86 1.98 10.53
C ALA A 89 24.22 2.75 9.26
N GLY A 90 24.31 4.08 9.38
CA GLY A 90 24.84 4.96 8.35
C GLY A 90 26.27 5.40 8.68
N SER A 91 26.68 6.55 8.15
CA SER A 91 27.98 7.14 8.48
C SER A 91 27.96 7.70 9.91
N GLY A 92 29.01 7.45 10.69
CA GLY A 92 29.10 7.91 12.07
C GLY A 92 28.01 7.28 12.94
N GLU A 93 27.31 8.10 13.71
CA GLU A 93 26.21 7.66 14.56
C GLU A 93 24.85 7.68 13.84
N SER A 94 24.82 8.12 12.59
CA SER A 94 23.58 8.21 11.83
C SER A 94 23.00 6.83 11.54
N VAL A 95 21.70 6.82 11.26
CA VAL A 95 20.97 5.60 10.93
C VAL A 95 20.17 5.80 9.64
N ARG A 96 19.89 4.71 8.95
CA ARG A 96 19.11 4.69 7.72
C ARG A 96 17.98 3.68 7.81
N ARG A 97 16.93 3.94 7.08
CA ARG A 97 15.76 3.06 7.01
C ARG A 97 15.09 3.24 5.65
N THR A 98 14.60 2.15 5.07
CA THR A 98 13.85 2.20 3.81
C THR A 98 12.41 1.80 4.06
N VAL A 99 11.48 2.59 3.52
CA VAL A 99 10.06 2.26 3.49
C VAL A 99 9.73 1.87 2.05
N THR A 100 9.21 0.66 1.88
CA THR A 100 8.85 0.13 0.56
C THR A 100 7.33 0.22 0.38
N LEU A 101 6.89 0.62 -0.81
CA LEU A 101 5.49 0.69 -1.18
C LEU A 101 5.11 -0.55 -1.98
N THR A 102 4.06 -1.25 -1.56
CA THR A 102 3.52 -2.38 -2.32
C THR A 102 2.57 -1.84 -3.39
N GLN A 103 2.93 -2.04 -4.67
CA GLN A 103 2.19 -1.52 -5.82
C GLN A 103 1.51 -2.61 -6.63
N ALA A 104 1.73 -3.87 -6.29
CA ALA A 104 1.20 -5.02 -7.02
C ALA A 104 0.78 -6.09 -6.02
N ILE A 105 -0.20 -6.92 -6.42
CA ILE A 105 -0.58 -8.07 -5.60
C ILE A 105 0.40 -9.20 -5.88
N ALA A 106 1.20 -9.56 -4.87
CA ALA A 106 2.15 -10.67 -4.98
C ALA A 106 1.40 -11.99 -5.18
N GLY A 107 2.05 -12.96 -5.84
CA GLY A 107 1.42 -14.24 -6.19
C GLY A 107 0.85 -14.99 -4.99
N ASP A 108 1.55 -14.99 -3.85
CA ASP A 108 1.07 -15.65 -2.63
C ASP A 108 -0.19 -14.97 -2.07
N ILE A 109 -0.26 -13.64 -2.13
CA ILE A 109 -1.43 -12.89 -1.70
C ILE A 109 -2.59 -13.11 -2.67
N ALA A 110 -2.32 -13.12 -3.98
CA ALA A 110 -3.34 -13.41 -4.99
C ALA A 110 -3.96 -14.79 -4.77
N ARG A 111 -3.15 -15.79 -4.45
CA ARG A 111 -3.64 -17.14 -4.12
C ARG A 111 -4.50 -17.15 -2.85
N LYS A 112 -4.12 -16.37 -1.84
CA LYS A 112 -4.94 -16.24 -0.61
C LYS A 112 -6.30 -15.62 -0.91
N ILE A 113 -6.34 -14.61 -1.78
CA ILE A 113 -7.58 -13.95 -2.19
C ILE A 113 -8.48 -14.93 -2.93
N THR A 114 -7.95 -15.62 -3.94
CA THR A 114 -8.74 -16.59 -4.73
C THR A 114 -9.23 -17.75 -3.87
N LYS A 115 -8.40 -18.22 -2.95
CA LYS A 115 -8.78 -19.28 -2.01
C LYS A 115 -9.90 -18.83 -1.08
N ALA A 116 -9.80 -17.61 -0.53
CA ALA A 116 -10.82 -17.06 0.35
C ALA A 116 -12.17 -16.96 -0.35
N ILE A 117 -12.18 -16.49 -1.60
CA ILE A 117 -13.39 -16.41 -2.42
C ILE A 117 -13.99 -17.81 -2.63
N LYS A 118 -13.15 -18.78 -2.98
CA LYS A 118 -13.58 -20.15 -3.23
C LYS A 118 -14.19 -20.79 -1.97
N GLU A 119 -13.58 -20.59 -0.82
CA GLU A 119 -14.00 -21.17 0.46
C GLU A 119 -15.35 -20.62 0.94
N GLN A 120 -15.75 -19.42 0.50
CA GLN A 120 -17.05 -18.86 0.85
C GLN A 120 -18.22 -19.53 0.12
N GLY A 121 -17.92 -20.26 -0.95
CA GLY A 121 -18.95 -20.99 -1.68
C GLY A 121 -19.93 -20.12 -2.45
N PHE A 122 -19.50 -18.95 -2.91
CA PHE A 122 -20.35 -18.10 -3.76
C PHE A 122 -20.78 -18.85 -5.02
N LYS A 123 -22.07 -18.70 -5.35
CA LYS A 123 -22.63 -19.39 -6.53
C LYS A 123 -22.17 -18.71 -7.81
N LYS A 124 -21.69 -19.52 -8.77
CA LYS A 124 -21.32 -19.07 -10.12
C LYS A 124 -20.29 -17.95 -10.14
N VAL A 125 -19.39 -17.91 -9.15
CA VAL A 125 -18.32 -16.94 -9.08
C VAL A 125 -17.01 -17.64 -9.41
N GLN A 126 -16.22 -17.03 -10.30
CA GLN A 126 -14.89 -17.51 -10.65
C GLN A 126 -13.88 -16.40 -10.37
N ALA A 127 -12.73 -16.79 -9.84
CA ALA A 127 -11.61 -15.88 -9.59
C ALA A 127 -10.38 -16.41 -10.28
N SER A 128 -9.66 -15.55 -10.99
CA SER A 128 -8.43 -15.89 -11.68
C SER A 128 -7.36 -14.85 -11.46
N ILE A 129 -6.11 -15.30 -11.41
CA ILE A 129 -4.95 -14.42 -11.23
C ILE A 129 -4.52 -13.93 -12.61
N LEU A 130 -4.47 -12.61 -12.79
CA LEU A 130 -4.02 -11.97 -14.02
C LEU A 130 -2.86 -11.04 -13.71
N GLY A 131 -1.63 -11.55 -13.84
CA GLY A 131 -0.45 -10.74 -13.53
C GLY A 131 -0.45 -10.27 -12.07
N ASP A 132 -0.54 -8.97 -11.88
CA ASP A 132 -0.52 -8.31 -10.57
C ASP A 132 -1.91 -8.12 -9.95
N GLU A 133 -2.94 -8.67 -10.58
CA GLU A 133 -4.33 -8.44 -10.20
C GLU A 133 -5.10 -9.76 -10.13
N VAL A 134 -6.29 -9.70 -9.54
CA VAL A 134 -7.21 -10.83 -9.51
C VAL A 134 -8.52 -10.41 -10.17
N ARG A 135 -8.98 -11.17 -11.14
CA ARG A 135 -10.26 -10.93 -11.80
C ARG A 135 -11.32 -11.85 -11.22
N VAL A 136 -12.46 -11.27 -10.86
CA VAL A 136 -13.61 -11.98 -10.34
C VAL A 136 -14.76 -11.82 -11.32
N SER A 137 -15.34 -12.91 -11.75
CA SER A 137 -16.42 -12.91 -12.74
C SER A 137 -17.63 -13.73 -12.28
N SER A 138 -18.81 -13.32 -12.73
CA SER A 138 -20.08 -14.01 -12.47
C SER A 138 -21.13 -13.53 -13.44
N PRO A 139 -22.09 -14.40 -13.83
CA PRO A 139 -23.30 -13.95 -14.54
C PRO A 139 -24.17 -13.01 -13.69
N SER A 140 -24.02 -13.04 -12.36
CA SER A 140 -24.82 -12.24 -11.44
C SER A 140 -24.00 -11.06 -10.88
N ARG A 141 -24.45 -9.84 -11.19
CA ARG A 141 -23.85 -8.61 -10.63
C ARG A 141 -24.04 -8.53 -9.13
N ASP A 142 -25.20 -9.01 -8.64
CA ASP A 142 -25.49 -9.01 -7.21
C ASP A 142 -24.50 -9.90 -6.45
N GLU A 143 -24.15 -11.05 -7.04
CA GLU A 143 -23.16 -11.94 -6.46
C GLU A 143 -21.78 -11.28 -6.41
N LEU A 144 -21.42 -10.52 -7.43
CA LEU A 144 -20.15 -9.76 -7.43
C LEU A 144 -20.12 -8.70 -6.31
N GLN A 145 -21.25 -8.03 -6.05
CA GLN A 145 -21.34 -7.07 -4.95
C GLN A 145 -21.16 -7.78 -3.60
N THR A 146 -21.69 -8.98 -3.47
CA THR A 146 -21.55 -9.80 -2.26
C THR A 146 -20.08 -10.18 -2.06
N VAL A 147 -19.38 -10.54 -3.13
CA VAL A 147 -17.94 -10.85 -3.08
C VAL A 147 -17.13 -9.63 -2.63
N MET A 148 -17.43 -8.46 -3.18
CA MET A 148 -16.73 -7.22 -2.78
C MET A 148 -16.95 -6.91 -1.30
N ALA A 149 -18.18 -7.05 -0.80
CA ALA A 149 -18.50 -6.82 0.61
C ALA A 149 -17.72 -7.79 1.51
N PHE A 150 -17.65 -9.07 1.12
CA PHE A 150 -16.86 -10.06 1.84
C PHE A 150 -15.38 -9.65 1.90
N LEU A 151 -14.81 -9.29 0.75
CA LEU A 151 -13.39 -8.95 0.68
C LEU A 151 -13.05 -7.68 1.47
N ARG A 152 -13.94 -6.71 1.55
CA ARG A 152 -13.74 -5.50 2.36
C ARG A 152 -13.62 -5.80 3.86
N GLY A 153 -14.22 -6.89 4.31
CA GLY A 153 -14.12 -7.34 5.70
C GLY A 153 -12.91 -8.21 6.00
N GLU A 154 -12.14 -8.59 4.99
CA GLU A 154 -10.97 -9.45 5.15
C GLU A 154 -9.69 -8.63 5.13
N ASP A 155 -8.64 -9.14 5.78
CA ASP A 155 -7.33 -8.50 5.81
C ASP A 155 -6.30 -9.39 5.13
N PHE A 156 -5.81 -8.95 3.98
CA PHE A 156 -4.76 -9.65 3.23
C PHE A 156 -3.39 -8.95 3.39
N GLY A 157 -3.31 -7.97 4.30
CA GLY A 157 -2.08 -7.21 4.54
C GLY A 157 -1.83 -6.08 3.55
N ILE A 158 -2.70 -5.89 2.59
CA ILE A 158 -2.66 -4.80 1.60
C ILE A 158 -4.05 -4.20 1.44
N GLU A 159 -4.11 -2.97 0.97
CA GLU A 159 -5.36 -2.33 0.58
C GLU A 159 -5.84 -2.93 -0.74
N LEU A 160 -7.09 -3.39 -0.78
CA LEU A 160 -7.70 -3.88 -2.02
C LEU A 160 -8.46 -2.77 -2.71
N LYS A 161 -8.25 -2.63 -4.01
CA LYS A 161 -8.98 -1.72 -4.87
C LYS A 161 -9.80 -2.53 -5.85
N PHE A 162 -11.04 -2.13 -6.05
CA PHE A 162 -11.94 -2.80 -6.99
C PHE A 162 -12.21 -1.86 -8.15
N GLY A 163 -12.05 -2.34 -9.35
CA GLY A 163 -12.23 -1.50 -10.53
C GLY A 163 -12.33 -2.32 -11.81
N ASN A 164 -12.18 -1.63 -12.93
CA ASN A 164 -12.25 -2.25 -14.27
C ASN A 164 -13.54 -3.08 -14.45
N TYR A 165 -14.66 -2.49 -14.03
CA TYR A 165 -15.96 -3.17 -14.10
C TYR A 165 -16.34 -3.42 -15.55
N ARG A 166 -16.80 -4.64 -15.86
CA ARG A 166 -17.23 -5.06 -17.19
C ARG A 166 -18.58 -5.78 -17.12
N GLY A 167 -19.33 -5.69 -18.19
CA GLY A 167 -20.65 -6.27 -18.31
C GLY A 167 -21.74 -5.33 -17.84
#